data_d3bd292ea48b5d523cdad5b824ac2907
#
_entry.id   d3bd292ea48b5d523cdad5b824ac2907
#
_cell.length_a   1.000
_cell.length_b   1.000
_cell.length_c   1.000
_cell.angle_alpha   90.00
_cell.angle_beta   90.00
_cell.angle_gamma   90.00
#
_symmetry.space_group_name_H-M   'P 1'
#
loop_
_entity.id
_entity.type
_entity.pdbx_description
1 polymer ?
#
loop_
_entity_poly.entity_id
_entity_poly.type
_entity_poly.pdbx_seq_one_letter_code
_entity_poly.pdbx_strand_id
1 'polypeptide(L)'
;MAKQSTPTHAQPSQMEINPLLAMLNAGQLEQTMAAAKKLLPRYPHAFILHHLLGIAQDGLMQYADAVMSYKKALSIQPSSPELHFNLAIALGNIGELAEAESHYRQTIRLQPQFFEAYANLGTLLQKQGELADAIAHYRQALSINEDARGHFNLGTALRDEGKLDDAITHFKRAISLFPNYTDAHNYLGECLRDQGNMEDAIKSYLDALQLNPNHPGANYNMGEFLYLAGRFDEAVGHFEVSQLDDWQERALYCTYKAEHFDEFKTKLDALVLIQKKHNSPLLATLSSHYATNFGVDDPYNFCKNGFDFVYQKSIEELARPNSPFLRDLLNDIENTAIEVRAQGMIINGKQSAGNLFKRPEASFRKLGDIVRQEFLNYKNQFTGADCDLIKSFPKELEFTSSWYVRLRRGGYLERHMHEVGWISGAVYLVLPTDRKDPLEGCFEYGLHGDNYPQKHSNFPVGIASPKVGDIVLFPSSLFHRTIPFNSNEERICIAFDLKPDGDIFIRSSY
;
A
#
# COMPACT_ATOMS: atom_id res chain seq x y z
N MET A 1 -41.13 -1.47 -63.34
CA MET A 1 -40.08 -1.22 -62.37
C MET A 1 -40.44 -1.95 -61.10
N ALA A 2 -39.85 -3.12 -60.90
CA ALA A 2 -40.04 -3.90 -59.69
C ALA A 2 -39.27 -3.25 -58.54
N LYS A 3 -39.95 -2.91 -57.45
CA LYS A 3 -39.28 -2.50 -56.18
C LYS A 3 -38.49 -3.70 -55.66
N GLN A 4 -37.15 -3.61 -55.70
CA GLN A 4 -36.28 -4.52 -54.97
C GLN A 4 -36.60 -4.37 -53.47
N SER A 5 -37.29 -5.37 -52.94
CA SER A 5 -37.40 -5.53 -51.48
C SER A 5 -36.01 -5.74 -50.93
N THR A 6 -35.55 -4.84 -50.09
CA THR A 6 -34.38 -5.05 -49.22
C THR A 6 -34.54 -6.40 -48.50
N PRO A 7 -33.54 -7.29 -48.50
CA PRO A 7 -33.67 -8.57 -47.81
C PRO A 7 -33.89 -8.30 -46.34
N THR A 8 -35.04 -8.68 -45.81
CA THR A 8 -35.31 -8.76 -44.38
C THR A 8 -34.30 -9.76 -43.80
N HIS A 9 -33.35 -9.30 -42.97
CA HIS A 9 -32.42 -10.18 -42.28
C HIS A 9 -33.21 -11.23 -41.48
N ALA A 10 -33.08 -12.52 -41.86
CA ALA A 10 -33.74 -13.61 -41.16
C ALA A 10 -33.37 -13.57 -39.67
N GLN A 11 -34.37 -13.68 -38.81
CA GLN A 11 -34.19 -13.77 -37.35
C GLN A 11 -34.53 -15.17 -36.89
N PRO A 12 -33.82 -15.69 -35.83
CA PRO A 12 -34.16 -16.97 -35.25
C PRO A 12 -35.56 -16.92 -34.64
N SER A 13 -36.29 -18.04 -34.76
CA SER A 13 -37.61 -18.18 -34.15
C SER A 13 -37.50 -18.25 -32.61
N GLN A 14 -38.60 -17.96 -31.92
CA GLN A 14 -38.66 -18.12 -30.45
C GLN A 14 -38.35 -19.55 -30.01
N MET A 15 -38.73 -20.56 -30.83
CA MET A 15 -38.43 -21.97 -30.57
C MET A 15 -36.93 -22.28 -30.61
N GLU A 16 -36.15 -21.52 -31.40
CA GLU A 16 -34.68 -21.66 -31.45
C GLU A 16 -33.98 -20.87 -30.34
N ILE A 17 -34.56 -19.77 -29.85
CA ILE A 17 -33.98 -18.92 -28.81
C ILE A 17 -34.29 -19.45 -27.40
N ASN A 18 -35.49 -19.95 -27.12
CA ASN A 18 -35.90 -20.40 -25.79
C ASN A 18 -34.92 -21.44 -25.16
N PRO A 19 -34.41 -22.45 -25.94
CA PRO A 19 -33.42 -23.37 -25.38
C PRO A 19 -32.12 -22.68 -24.92
N LEU A 20 -31.65 -21.65 -25.68
CA LEU A 20 -30.45 -20.91 -25.30
C LEU A 20 -30.65 -20.11 -24.00
N LEU A 21 -31.82 -19.45 -23.88
CA LEU A 21 -32.20 -18.75 -22.65
C LEU A 21 -32.31 -19.71 -21.45
N ALA A 22 -32.89 -20.91 -21.67
CA ALA A 22 -33.00 -21.91 -20.64
C ALA A 22 -31.62 -22.43 -20.19
N MET A 23 -30.70 -22.68 -21.13
CA MET A 23 -29.32 -23.07 -20.85
C MET A 23 -28.58 -21.96 -20.08
N LEU A 24 -28.72 -20.70 -20.52
CA LEU A 24 -28.10 -19.57 -19.84
C LEU A 24 -28.59 -19.42 -18.40
N ASN A 25 -29.91 -19.47 -18.20
CA ASN A 25 -30.54 -19.38 -16.88
C ASN A 25 -30.15 -20.56 -15.97
N ALA A 26 -29.83 -21.73 -16.54
CA ALA A 26 -29.31 -22.89 -15.82
C ALA A 26 -27.79 -22.84 -15.59
N GLY A 27 -27.11 -21.76 -15.96
CA GLY A 27 -25.65 -21.62 -15.81
C GLY A 27 -24.84 -22.48 -16.78
N GLN A 28 -25.46 -23.04 -17.83
CA GLN A 28 -24.82 -23.92 -18.82
C GLN A 28 -24.13 -23.08 -19.90
N LEU A 29 -23.07 -22.34 -19.51
CA LEU A 29 -22.47 -21.30 -20.34
C LEU A 29 -21.81 -21.86 -21.60
N GLU A 30 -21.04 -22.97 -21.51
CA GLU A 30 -20.41 -23.60 -22.67
C GLU A 30 -21.45 -24.12 -23.67
N GLN A 31 -22.57 -24.66 -23.18
CA GLN A 31 -23.65 -25.15 -24.02
C GLN A 31 -24.36 -23.99 -24.71
N THR A 32 -24.61 -22.90 -23.99
CA THR A 32 -25.19 -21.66 -24.53
C THR A 32 -24.29 -21.10 -25.63
N MET A 33 -22.99 -21.00 -25.39
CA MET A 33 -21.99 -20.54 -26.35
C MET A 33 -21.98 -21.42 -27.60
N ALA A 34 -21.96 -22.74 -27.48
CA ALA A 34 -21.94 -23.69 -28.58
C ALA A 34 -23.24 -23.59 -29.41
N ALA A 35 -24.39 -23.49 -28.74
CA ALA A 35 -25.69 -23.36 -29.40
C ALA A 35 -25.81 -22.02 -30.17
N ALA A 36 -25.37 -20.92 -29.57
CA ALA A 36 -25.35 -19.62 -30.24
C ALA A 36 -24.42 -19.63 -31.46
N LYS A 37 -23.22 -20.17 -31.36
CA LYS A 37 -22.26 -20.32 -32.47
C LYS A 37 -22.83 -21.20 -33.61
N LYS A 38 -23.64 -22.20 -33.30
CA LYS A 38 -24.29 -23.07 -34.30
C LYS A 38 -25.37 -22.35 -35.08
N LEU A 39 -26.09 -21.39 -34.47
CA LEU A 39 -27.18 -20.63 -35.14
C LEU A 39 -26.64 -19.41 -35.89
N LEU A 40 -25.54 -18.81 -35.48
CA LEU A 40 -24.99 -17.60 -36.10
C LEU A 40 -24.71 -17.70 -37.60
N PRO A 41 -24.23 -18.81 -38.20
CA PRO A 41 -24.10 -18.92 -39.67
C PRO A 41 -25.40 -18.74 -40.45
N ARG A 42 -26.53 -19.15 -39.82
CA ARG A 42 -27.88 -18.99 -40.42
C ARG A 42 -28.49 -17.62 -40.15
N TYR A 43 -28.10 -17.02 -38.98
CA TYR A 43 -28.67 -15.76 -38.53
C TYR A 43 -27.55 -14.75 -38.13
N PRO A 44 -26.67 -14.34 -39.07
CA PRO A 44 -25.47 -13.55 -38.77
C PRO A 44 -25.77 -12.13 -38.24
N HIS A 45 -27.00 -11.64 -38.49
CA HIS A 45 -27.49 -10.34 -38.00
C HIS A 45 -28.54 -10.47 -36.90
N ALA A 46 -28.58 -11.59 -36.20
CA ALA A 46 -29.44 -11.74 -35.04
C ALA A 46 -28.80 -11.16 -33.80
N PHE A 47 -29.23 -9.98 -33.38
CA PHE A 47 -28.79 -9.30 -32.16
C PHE A 47 -28.74 -10.23 -30.96
N ILE A 48 -29.84 -10.98 -30.71
CA ILE A 48 -29.99 -11.83 -29.55
C ILE A 48 -28.90 -12.93 -29.47
N LEU A 49 -28.49 -13.48 -30.62
CA LEU A 49 -27.46 -14.53 -30.65
C LEU A 49 -26.07 -13.97 -30.24
N HIS A 50 -25.71 -12.79 -30.74
CA HIS A 50 -24.47 -12.13 -30.36
C HIS A 50 -24.49 -11.70 -28.89
N HIS A 51 -25.64 -11.24 -28.38
CA HIS A 51 -25.81 -10.87 -26.99
C HIS A 51 -25.65 -12.09 -26.06
N LEU A 52 -26.39 -13.18 -26.31
CA LEU A 52 -26.29 -14.41 -25.54
C LEU A 52 -24.88 -15.04 -25.60
N LEU A 53 -24.23 -14.95 -26.77
CA LEU A 53 -22.85 -15.38 -26.94
C LEU A 53 -21.89 -14.56 -26.05
N GLY A 54 -22.06 -13.23 -26.07
CA GLY A 54 -21.27 -12.34 -25.21
C GLY A 54 -21.46 -12.63 -23.73
N ILE A 55 -22.70 -12.82 -23.25
CA ILE A 55 -22.98 -13.16 -21.84
C ILE A 55 -22.34 -14.51 -21.48
N ALA A 56 -22.45 -15.52 -22.33
CA ALA A 56 -21.84 -16.83 -22.05
C ALA A 56 -20.31 -16.76 -22.01
N GLN A 57 -19.70 -15.99 -22.92
CA GLN A 57 -18.23 -15.77 -22.95
C GLN A 57 -17.76 -15.00 -21.72
N ASP A 58 -18.49 -13.94 -21.33
CA ASP A 58 -18.17 -13.14 -20.14
C ASP A 58 -18.21 -14.00 -18.87
N GLY A 59 -19.27 -14.80 -18.69
CA GLY A 59 -19.40 -15.73 -17.57
C GLY A 59 -18.35 -16.85 -17.57
N LEU A 60 -17.74 -17.17 -18.72
CA LEU A 60 -16.59 -18.09 -18.86
C LEU A 60 -15.24 -17.35 -18.74
N MET A 61 -15.21 -16.08 -18.35
CA MET A 61 -14.03 -15.22 -18.27
C MET A 61 -13.29 -15.03 -19.63
N GLN A 62 -13.95 -15.31 -20.75
CA GLN A 62 -13.43 -15.08 -22.10
C GLN A 62 -13.72 -13.63 -22.53
N TYR A 63 -13.21 -12.67 -21.74
CA TYR A 63 -13.59 -11.26 -21.84
C TYR A 63 -13.28 -10.63 -23.22
N ALA A 64 -12.15 -10.96 -23.83
CA ALA A 64 -11.81 -10.46 -25.17
C ALA A 64 -12.82 -10.90 -26.24
N ASP A 65 -13.25 -12.16 -26.18
CA ASP A 65 -14.28 -12.70 -27.10
C ASP A 65 -15.65 -12.08 -26.78
N ALA A 66 -15.98 -11.88 -25.50
CA ALA A 66 -17.22 -11.20 -25.10
C ALA A 66 -17.30 -9.77 -25.66
N VAL A 67 -16.20 -9.01 -25.59
CA VAL A 67 -16.08 -7.67 -26.18
C VAL A 67 -16.41 -7.71 -27.68
N MET A 68 -15.86 -8.67 -28.44
CA MET A 68 -16.16 -8.81 -29.87
C MET A 68 -17.63 -9.11 -30.11
N SER A 69 -18.23 -10.00 -29.32
CA SER A 69 -19.63 -10.38 -29.43
C SER A 69 -20.57 -9.22 -29.07
N TYR A 70 -20.30 -8.48 -28.01
CA TYR A 70 -21.08 -7.30 -27.63
C TYR A 70 -20.94 -6.16 -28.65
N LYS A 71 -19.73 -5.88 -29.15
CA LYS A 71 -19.53 -4.89 -30.25
C LYS A 71 -20.32 -5.26 -31.48
N LYS A 72 -20.39 -6.56 -31.83
CA LYS A 72 -21.23 -7.03 -32.94
C LYS A 72 -22.71 -6.86 -32.66
N ALA A 73 -23.16 -7.18 -31.43
CA ALA A 73 -24.56 -6.94 -31.04
C ALA A 73 -24.91 -5.44 -31.09
N LEU A 74 -24.05 -4.55 -30.60
CA LEU A 74 -24.21 -3.09 -30.65
C LEU A 74 -24.24 -2.55 -32.08
N SER A 75 -23.49 -3.14 -33.01
CA SER A 75 -23.59 -2.73 -34.45
C SER A 75 -24.95 -3.00 -35.04
N ILE A 76 -25.76 -3.87 -34.45
CA ILE A 76 -27.12 -4.20 -34.88
C ILE A 76 -28.15 -3.37 -34.10
N GLN A 77 -27.92 -3.20 -32.77
CA GLN A 77 -28.80 -2.45 -31.87
C GLN A 77 -28.00 -1.44 -31.05
N PRO A 78 -27.68 -0.24 -31.59
CA PRO A 78 -26.80 0.74 -30.95
C PRO A 78 -27.36 1.41 -29.67
N SER A 79 -28.68 1.32 -29.47
CA SER A 79 -29.36 2.04 -28.36
C SER A 79 -29.78 1.12 -27.20
N SER A 80 -29.11 -0.03 -27.01
CA SER A 80 -29.36 -0.91 -25.86
C SER A 80 -28.48 -0.52 -24.66
N PRO A 81 -29.06 -0.02 -23.58
CA PRO A 81 -28.27 0.29 -22.37
C PRO A 81 -27.63 -0.94 -21.80
N GLU A 82 -28.29 -2.10 -21.81
CA GLU A 82 -27.75 -3.37 -21.27
C GLU A 82 -26.52 -3.83 -22.04
N LEU A 83 -26.48 -3.65 -23.37
CA LEU A 83 -25.30 -4.01 -24.16
C LEU A 83 -24.11 -3.09 -23.86
N HIS A 84 -24.38 -1.79 -23.77
CA HIS A 84 -23.33 -0.85 -23.38
C HIS A 84 -22.79 -1.19 -22.00
N PHE A 85 -23.65 -1.51 -21.04
CA PHE A 85 -23.28 -1.91 -19.69
C PHE A 85 -22.42 -3.19 -19.67
N ASN A 86 -22.88 -4.25 -20.36
CA ASN A 86 -22.13 -5.52 -20.40
C ASN A 86 -20.79 -5.37 -21.14
N LEU A 87 -20.76 -4.59 -22.22
CA LEU A 87 -19.51 -4.29 -22.92
C LEU A 87 -18.53 -3.52 -22.02
N ALA A 88 -19.04 -2.56 -21.25
CA ALA A 88 -18.19 -1.81 -20.31
C ALA A 88 -17.58 -2.71 -19.24
N ILE A 89 -18.32 -3.69 -18.70
CA ILE A 89 -17.79 -4.68 -17.76
C ILE A 89 -16.68 -5.49 -18.42
N ALA A 90 -16.94 -6.06 -19.59
CA ALA A 90 -15.95 -6.89 -20.30
C ALA A 90 -14.69 -6.10 -20.67
N LEU A 91 -14.82 -4.84 -21.10
CA LEU A 91 -13.70 -3.93 -21.38
C LEU A 91 -12.89 -3.63 -20.11
N GLY A 92 -13.56 -3.37 -18.98
CA GLY A 92 -12.90 -3.16 -17.70
C GLY A 92 -12.06 -4.37 -17.27
N ASN A 93 -12.55 -5.59 -17.51
CA ASN A 93 -11.84 -6.83 -17.19
C ASN A 93 -10.60 -7.09 -18.06
N ILE A 94 -10.53 -6.53 -19.27
CA ILE A 94 -9.32 -6.60 -20.12
C ILE A 94 -8.42 -5.36 -20.00
N GLY A 95 -8.75 -4.41 -19.09
CA GLY A 95 -7.94 -3.22 -18.84
C GLY A 95 -8.20 -2.03 -19.80
N GLU A 96 -9.16 -2.12 -20.71
CA GLU A 96 -9.54 -1.03 -21.63
C GLU A 96 -10.43 0.01 -20.92
N LEU A 97 -9.85 0.67 -19.90
CA LEU A 97 -10.60 1.49 -18.93
C LEU A 97 -11.30 2.69 -19.57
N ALA A 98 -10.65 3.38 -20.52
CA ALA A 98 -11.24 4.55 -21.19
C ALA A 98 -12.47 4.19 -22.05
N GLU A 99 -12.42 3.05 -22.76
CA GLU A 99 -13.54 2.57 -23.55
C GLU A 99 -14.68 2.09 -22.63
N ALA A 100 -14.34 1.41 -21.52
CA ALA A 100 -15.32 0.99 -20.50
C ALA A 100 -16.07 2.19 -19.94
N GLU A 101 -15.37 3.25 -19.56
CA GLU A 101 -15.95 4.50 -19.05
C GLU A 101 -16.93 5.11 -20.06
N SER A 102 -16.53 5.21 -21.32
CA SER A 102 -17.39 5.73 -22.39
C SER A 102 -18.70 4.95 -22.48
N HIS A 103 -18.64 3.63 -22.39
CA HIS A 103 -19.81 2.77 -22.46
C HIS A 103 -20.68 2.84 -21.20
N TYR A 104 -20.13 2.95 -19.98
CA TYR A 104 -20.94 3.24 -18.78
C TYR A 104 -21.66 4.58 -18.90
N ARG A 105 -20.99 5.64 -19.36
CA ARG A 105 -21.62 6.94 -19.59
C ARG A 105 -22.72 6.87 -20.67
N GLN A 106 -22.55 6.03 -21.69
CA GLN A 106 -23.59 5.80 -22.69
C GLN A 106 -24.79 5.05 -22.10
N THR A 107 -24.57 4.04 -21.24
CA THR A 107 -25.64 3.35 -20.50
C THR A 107 -26.48 4.35 -19.70
N ILE A 108 -25.81 5.22 -18.93
CA ILE A 108 -26.46 6.25 -18.11
C ILE A 108 -27.27 7.24 -18.99
N ARG A 109 -26.74 7.64 -20.15
CA ARG A 109 -27.48 8.53 -21.09
C ARG A 109 -28.71 7.87 -21.63
N LEU A 110 -28.65 6.58 -21.96
CA LEU A 110 -29.78 5.84 -22.51
C LEU A 110 -30.82 5.50 -21.44
N GLN A 111 -30.39 5.20 -20.24
CA GLN A 111 -31.22 4.83 -19.09
C GLN A 111 -30.72 5.49 -17.81
N PRO A 112 -31.17 6.72 -17.48
CA PRO A 112 -30.70 7.46 -16.29
C PRO A 112 -31.03 6.82 -14.94
N GLN A 113 -31.87 5.80 -14.90
CA GLN A 113 -32.21 5.05 -13.67
C GLN A 113 -31.44 3.73 -13.54
N PHE A 114 -30.39 3.52 -14.33
CA PHE A 114 -29.56 2.31 -14.29
C PHE A 114 -28.51 2.44 -13.19
N PHE A 115 -28.89 2.17 -11.94
CA PHE A 115 -28.03 2.42 -10.77
C PHE A 115 -26.72 1.63 -10.80
N GLU A 116 -26.71 0.39 -11.35
CA GLU A 116 -25.51 -0.42 -11.48
C GLU A 116 -24.47 0.22 -12.40
N ALA A 117 -24.90 0.97 -13.42
CA ALA A 117 -23.98 1.68 -14.30
C ALA A 117 -23.26 2.82 -13.55
N TYR A 118 -23.99 3.55 -12.71
CA TYR A 118 -23.36 4.54 -11.81
C TYR A 118 -22.40 3.90 -10.83
N ALA A 119 -22.80 2.80 -10.18
CA ALA A 119 -21.96 2.12 -9.19
C ALA A 119 -20.66 1.58 -9.83
N ASN A 120 -20.76 0.94 -11.01
CA ASN A 120 -19.60 0.40 -11.71
C ASN A 120 -18.70 1.51 -12.28
N LEU A 121 -19.28 2.61 -12.78
CA LEU A 121 -18.52 3.78 -13.19
C LEU A 121 -17.76 4.40 -11.99
N GLY A 122 -18.42 4.50 -10.83
CA GLY A 122 -17.76 4.93 -9.59
C GLY A 122 -16.58 4.04 -9.22
N THR A 123 -16.73 2.72 -9.32
CA THR A 123 -15.64 1.76 -9.05
C THR A 123 -14.48 1.92 -10.04
N LEU A 124 -14.77 2.16 -11.31
CA LEU A 124 -13.74 2.38 -12.32
C LEU A 124 -12.96 3.68 -12.06
N LEU A 125 -13.65 4.78 -11.76
CA LEU A 125 -13.07 6.08 -11.46
C LEU A 125 -12.23 6.04 -10.16
N GLN A 126 -12.70 5.33 -9.13
CA GLN A 126 -11.93 5.12 -7.89
C GLN A 126 -10.61 4.41 -8.17
N LYS A 127 -10.60 3.37 -9.01
CA LYS A 127 -9.36 2.68 -9.45
C LYS A 127 -8.40 3.59 -10.22
N GLN A 128 -8.93 4.60 -10.92
CA GLN A 128 -8.14 5.61 -11.62
C GLN A 128 -7.65 6.75 -10.71
N GLY A 129 -8.09 6.76 -9.43
CA GLY A 129 -7.77 7.82 -8.47
C GLY A 129 -8.67 9.06 -8.58
N GLU A 130 -9.69 9.03 -9.42
CA GLU A 130 -10.66 10.11 -9.61
C GLU A 130 -11.74 10.07 -8.52
N LEU A 131 -11.31 10.24 -7.26
CA LEU A 131 -12.15 10.01 -6.07
C LEU A 131 -13.38 10.90 -6.01
N ALA A 132 -13.26 12.18 -6.36
CA ALA A 132 -14.40 13.11 -6.30
C ALA A 132 -15.53 12.70 -7.26
N ASP A 133 -15.19 12.27 -8.47
CA ASP A 133 -16.15 11.81 -9.46
C ASP A 133 -16.74 10.44 -9.09
N ALA A 134 -15.90 9.53 -8.55
CA ALA A 134 -16.36 8.25 -8.01
C ALA A 134 -17.43 8.44 -6.93
N ILE A 135 -17.17 9.30 -5.95
CA ILE A 135 -18.10 9.65 -4.86
C ILE A 135 -19.42 10.22 -5.43
N ALA A 136 -19.35 11.11 -6.42
CA ALA A 136 -20.53 11.67 -7.05
C ALA A 136 -21.39 10.58 -7.71
N HIS A 137 -20.76 9.65 -8.42
CA HIS A 137 -21.46 8.54 -9.08
C HIS A 137 -22.04 7.52 -8.07
N TYR A 138 -21.33 7.19 -6.99
CA TYR A 138 -21.89 6.34 -5.93
C TYR A 138 -23.09 6.97 -5.24
N ARG A 139 -23.06 8.28 -4.96
CA ARG A 139 -24.21 9.01 -4.43
C ARG A 139 -25.40 8.97 -5.38
N GLN A 140 -25.15 9.09 -6.67
CA GLN A 140 -26.22 9.01 -7.68
C GLN A 140 -26.80 7.58 -7.75
N ALA A 141 -25.97 6.54 -7.70
CA ALA A 141 -26.45 5.15 -7.60
C ALA A 141 -27.38 4.95 -6.39
N LEU A 142 -26.93 5.39 -5.21
CA LEU A 142 -27.69 5.29 -3.96
C LEU A 142 -28.98 6.10 -3.96
N SER A 143 -29.04 7.22 -4.68
CA SER A 143 -30.27 8.01 -4.83
C SER A 143 -31.34 7.28 -5.65
N ILE A 144 -30.93 6.34 -6.53
CA ILE A 144 -31.83 5.53 -7.35
C ILE A 144 -32.22 4.25 -6.60
N ASN A 145 -31.23 3.57 -6.03
CA ASN A 145 -31.41 2.33 -5.29
C ASN A 145 -30.47 2.31 -4.08
N GLU A 146 -31.06 2.35 -2.88
CA GLU A 146 -30.29 2.27 -1.65
C GLU A 146 -30.02 0.81 -1.29
N ASP A 147 -28.74 0.42 -1.25
CA ASP A 147 -28.32 -0.91 -0.83
C ASP A 147 -27.02 -0.89 -0.01
N ALA A 148 -26.75 -1.99 0.67
CA ALA A 148 -25.56 -2.13 1.52
C ALA A 148 -24.25 -2.01 0.75
N ARG A 149 -24.19 -2.54 -0.48
CA ARG A 149 -22.99 -2.50 -1.31
C ARG A 149 -22.68 -1.08 -1.81
N GLY A 150 -23.71 -0.33 -2.18
CA GLY A 150 -23.56 1.07 -2.58
C GLY A 150 -23.00 1.93 -1.43
N HIS A 151 -23.52 1.73 -0.21
CA HIS A 151 -22.98 2.40 0.97
C HIS A 151 -21.55 1.96 1.29
N PHE A 152 -21.22 0.69 1.17
CA PHE A 152 -19.86 0.19 1.35
C PHE A 152 -18.90 0.84 0.34
N ASN A 153 -19.24 0.84 -0.95
CA ASN A 153 -18.40 1.44 -1.99
C ASN A 153 -18.20 2.96 -1.78
N LEU A 154 -19.26 3.67 -1.40
CA LEU A 154 -19.14 5.08 -1.08
C LEU A 154 -18.27 5.31 0.16
N GLY A 155 -18.41 4.47 1.20
CA GLY A 155 -17.57 4.51 2.39
C GLY A 155 -16.08 4.31 2.05
N THR A 156 -15.74 3.34 1.19
CA THR A 156 -14.35 3.12 0.77
C THR A 156 -13.78 4.30 0.00
N ALA A 157 -14.54 4.89 -0.93
CA ALA A 157 -14.08 6.06 -1.69
C ALA A 157 -13.88 7.30 -0.78
N LEU A 158 -14.77 7.50 0.21
CA LEU A 158 -14.63 8.58 1.18
C LEU A 158 -13.43 8.40 2.11
N ARG A 159 -13.13 7.16 2.52
CA ARG A 159 -11.92 6.83 3.27
C ARG A 159 -10.67 7.13 2.46
N ASP A 160 -10.63 6.72 1.18
CA ASP A 160 -9.51 6.98 0.27
C ASP A 160 -9.32 8.49 0.03
N GLU A 161 -10.39 9.30 0.12
CA GLU A 161 -10.34 10.77 0.08
C GLU A 161 -9.93 11.38 1.45
N GLY A 162 -9.83 10.59 2.52
CA GLY A 162 -9.51 11.04 3.88
C GLY A 162 -10.70 11.56 4.69
N LYS A 163 -11.93 11.39 4.20
CA LYS A 163 -13.18 11.82 4.87
C LYS A 163 -13.70 10.73 5.82
N LEU A 164 -12.96 10.50 6.90
CA LEU A 164 -13.21 9.37 7.80
C LEU A 164 -14.58 9.39 8.47
N ASP A 165 -15.10 10.54 8.90
CA ASP A 165 -16.43 10.65 9.54
C ASP A 165 -17.56 10.25 8.61
N ASP A 166 -17.49 10.71 7.36
CA ASP A 166 -18.46 10.34 6.33
C ASP A 166 -18.36 8.84 5.99
N ALA A 167 -17.13 8.32 5.86
CA ALA A 167 -16.89 6.90 5.62
C ALA A 167 -17.50 6.02 6.71
N ILE A 168 -17.26 6.33 7.98
CA ILE A 168 -17.83 5.64 9.15
C ILE A 168 -19.36 5.63 9.08
N THR A 169 -19.96 6.77 8.72
CA THR A 169 -21.41 6.88 8.58
C THR A 169 -21.95 5.91 7.53
N HIS A 170 -21.28 5.82 6.39
CA HIS A 170 -21.67 4.94 5.30
C HIS A 170 -21.40 3.47 5.61
N PHE A 171 -20.30 3.09 6.27
CA PHE A 171 -20.10 1.71 6.72
C PHE A 171 -21.14 1.28 7.76
N LYS A 172 -21.48 2.13 8.72
CA LYS A 172 -22.58 1.86 9.67
C LYS A 172 -23.91 1.67 8.95
N ARG A 173 -24.19 2.46 7.90
CA ARG A 173 -25.41 2.29 7.11
C ARG A 173 -25.39 0.96 6.32
N ALA A 174 -24.27 0.60 5.71
CA ALA A 174 -24.10 -0.70 5.05
C ALA A 174 -24.39 -1.87 6.01
N ILE A 175 -23.83 -1.82 7.23
CA ILE A 175 -24.06 -2.82 8.28
C ILE A 175 -25.52 -2.83 8.70
N SER A 176 -26.19 -1.67 8.84
CA SER A 176 -27.60 -1.62 9.20
C SER A 176 -28.52 -2.26 8.16
N LEU A 177 -28.17 -2.17 6.87
CA LEU A 177 -28.89 -2.79 5.75
C LEU A 177 -28.55 -4.28 5.59
N PHE A 178 -27.31 -4.66 5.84
CA PHE A 178 -26.84 -6.03 5.78
C PHE A 178 -25.91 -6.33 6.99
N PRO A 179 -26.47 -6.78 8.13
CA PRO A 179 -25.70 -6.98 9.37
C PRO A 179 -24.51 -7.96 9.25
N ASN A 180 -24.61 -8.92 8.32
CA ASN A 180 -23.55 -9.91 8.08
C ASN A 180 -22.50 -9.45 7.04
N TYR A 181 -22.37 -8.14 6.81
CA TYR A 181 -21.39 -7.61 5.85
C TYR A 181 -20.01 -7.52 6.50
N THR A 182 -19.28 -8.61 6.47
CA THR A 182 -17.98 -8.77 7.13
C THR A 182 -16.97 -7.68 6.75
N ASP A 183 -16.83 -7.38 5.44
CA ASP A 183 -15.94 -6.32 5.00
C ASP A 183 -16.31 -4.95 5.58
N ALA A 184 -17.60 -4.63 5.67
CA ALA A 184 -18.04 -3.36 6.22
C ALA A 184 -17.66 -3.20 7.69
N HIS A 185 -17.73 -4.27 8.48
CA HIS A 185 -17.25 -4.26 9.87
C HIS A 185 -15.74 -4.04 9.93
N ASN A 186 -14.95 -4.73 9.09
CA ASN A 186 -13.50 -4.56 9.04
C ASN A 186 -13.12 -3.10 8.66
N TYR A 187 -13.70 -2.57 7.58
CA TYR A 187 -13.40 -1.21 7.13
C TYR A 187 -13.88 -0.12 8.10
N LEU A 188 -14.98 -0.36 8.80
CA LEU A 188 -15.41 0.49 9.92
C LEU A 188 -14.33 0.53 11.02
N GLY A 189 -13.79 -0.64 11.38
CA GLY A 189 -12.70 -0.74 12.34
C GLY A 189 -11.44 0.01 11.90
N GLU A 190 -11.05 -0.10 10.63
CA GLU A 190 -9.92 0.66 10.07
C GLU A 190 -10.11 2.17 10.19
N CYS A 191 -11.29 2.69 9.81
CA CYS A 191 -11.57 4.12 9.94
C CYS A 191 -11.58 4.60 11.40
N LEU A 192 -12.13 3.81 12.32
CA LEU A 192 -12.14 4.13 13.75
C LEU A 192 -10.74 4.14 14.36
N ARG A 193 -9.88 3.18 13.97
CA ARG A 193 -8.46 3.17 14.33
C ARG A 193 -7.75 4.43 13.85
N ASP A 194 -7.96 4.80 12.59
CA ASP A 194 -7.33 5.97 11.97
C ASP A 194 -7.82 7.29 12.61
N GLN A 195 -9.00 7.30 13.25
CA GLN A 195 -9.47 8.38 14.11
C GLN A 195 -8.92 8.33 15.55
N GLY A 196 -8.18 7.28 15.90
CA GLY A 196 -7.69 7.06 17.26
C GLY A 196 -8.70 6.42 18.23
N ASN A 197 -9.88 6.02 17.74
CA ASN A 197 -10.90 5.33 18.54
C ASN A 197 -10.65 3.81 18.53
N MET A 198 -9.62 3.40 19.29
CA MET A 198 -9.12 2.02 19.27
C MET A 198 -10.13 1.02 19.86
N GLU A 199 -10.91 1.41 20.88
CA GLU A 199 -11.88 0.52 21.53
C GLU A 199 -12.98 0.08 20.55
N ASP A 200 -13.60 1.04 19.85
CA ASP A 200 -14.62 0.73 18.85
C ASP A 200 -14.04 0.03 17.61
N ALA A 201 -12.79 0.33 17.24
CA ALA A 201 -12.09 -0.36 16.17
C ALA A 201 -11.96 -1.86 16.46
N ILE A 202 -11.46 -2.22 17.63
CA ILE A 202 -11.32 -3.62 18.08
C ILE A 202 -12.67 -4.33 18.06
N LYS A 203 -13.72 -3.68 18.58
CA LYS A 203 -15.07 -4.24 18.55
C LYS A 203 -15.52 -4.56 17.12
N SER A 204 -15.27 -3.64 16.18
CA SER A 204 -15.63 -3.82 14.77
C SER A 204 -14.85 -4.98 14.13
N TYR A 205 -13.57 -5.14 14.46
CA TYR A 205 -12.78 -6.30 14.00
C TYR A 205 -13.30 -7.62 14.59
N LEU A 206 -13.67 -7.63 15.87
CA LEU A 206 -14.25 -8.81 16.52
C LEU A 206 -15.61 -9.18 15.90
N ASP A 207 -16.46 -8.20 15.59
CA ASP A 207 -17.73 -8.42 14.89
C ASP A 207 -17.46 -9.05 13.50
N ALA A 208 -16.47 -8.56 12.76
CA ALA A 208 -16.05 -9.15 11.48
C ALA A 208 -15.58 -10.60 11.64
N LEU A 209 -14.76 -10.88 12.66
CA LEU A 209 -14.24 -12.23 12.93
C LEU A 209 -15.30 -13.18 13.47
N GLN A 210 -16.31 -12.69 14.16
CA GLN A 210 -17.47 -13.50 14.55
C GLN A 210 -18.27 -13.97 13.33
N LEU A 211 -18.38 -13.14 12.30
CA LEU A 211 -19.05 -13.47 11.03
C LEU A 211 -18.19 -14.38 10.15
N ASN A 212 -16.91 -14.09 10.06
CA ASN A 212 -15.92 -14.87 9.30
C ASN A 212 -14.60 -14.96 10.07
N PRO A 213 -14.36 -16.06 10.82
CA PRO A 213 -13.13 -16.24 11.59
C PRO A 213 -11.84 -16.22 10.75
N ASN A 214 -11.95 -16.50 9.44
CA ASN A 214 -10.82 -16.51 8.51
C ASN A 214 -10.73 -15.23 7.65
N HIS A 215 -11.41 -14.15 8.04
CA HIS A 215 -11.35 -12.91 7.28
C HIS A 215 -9.94 -12.31 7.30
N PRO A 216 -9.23 -12.20 6.15
CA PRO A 216 -7.82 -11.83 6.12
C PRO A 216 -7.54 -10.47 6.77
N GLY A 217 -8.27 -9.41 6.35
CA GLY A 217 -8.06 -8.07 6.85
C GLY A 217 -8.34 -7.92 8.34
N ALA A 218 -9.42 -8.53 8.85
CA ALA A 218 -9.77 -8.46 10.26
C ALA A 218 -8.76 -9.21 11.15
N ASN A 219 -8.27 -10.36 10.69
CA ASN A 219 -7.19 -11.07 11.38
C ASN A 219 -5.89 -10.24 11.37
N TYR A 220 -5.51 -9.65 10.24
CA TYR A 220 -4.33 -8.80 10.19
C TYR A 220 -4.44 -7.63 11.18
N ASN A 221 -5.54 -6.90 11.16
CA ASN A 221 -5.78 -5.75 12.05
C ASN A 221 -5.82 -6.16 13.54
N MET A 222 -6.38 -7.32 13.87
CA MET A 222 -6.32 -7.87 15.25
C MET A 222 -4.89 -8.27 15.62
N GLY A 223 -4.14 -8.88 14.72
CA GLY A 223 -2.73 -9.19 14.91
C GLY A 223 -1.91 -7.93 15.24
N GLU A 224 -2.09 -6.87 14.47
CA GLU A 224 -1.46 -5.56 14.71
C GLU A 224 -1.81 -4.98 16.09
N PHE A 225 -3.09 -5.01 16.45
CA PHE A 225 -3.53 -4.55 17.76
C PHE A 225 -2.89 -5.35 18.90
N LEU A 226 -2.91 -6.68 18.82
CA LEU A 226 -2.32 -7.57 19.83
C LEU A 226 -0.81 -7.41 19.93
N TYR A 227 -0.15 -7.23 18.79
CA TYR A 227 1.28 -6.88 18.72
C TYR A 227 1.60 -5.59 19.48
N LEU A 228 0.86 -4.51 19.23
CA LEU A 228 1.03 -3.23 19.91
C LEU A 228 0.71 -3.32 21.42
N ALA A 229 -0.21 -4.20 21.80
CA ALA A 229 -0.52 -4.50 23.21
C ALA A 229 0.47 -5.43 23.89
N GLY A 230 1.53 -5.91 23.19
CA GLY A 230 2.51 -6.87 23.72
C GLY A 230 1.97 -8.29 23.90
N ARG A 231 0.82 -8.62 23.33
CA ARG A 231 0.17 -9.94 23.36
C ARG A 231 0.65 -10.81 22.20
N PHE A 232 1.96 -11.03 22.14
CA PHE A 232 2.63 -11.59 20.97
C PHE A 232 2.15 -12.98 20.58
N ASP A 233 1.92 -13.87 21.57
CA ASP A 233 1.44 -15.24 21.31
C ASP A 233 0.10 -15.27 20.58
N GLU A 234 -0.80 -14.39 20.97
CA GLU A 234 -2.10 -14.29 20.32
C GLU A 234 -2.00 -13.63 18.93
N ALA A 235 -1.11 -12.64 18.79
CA ALA A 235 -0.87 -11.97 17.52
C ALA A 235 -0.39 -12.94 16.44
N VAL A 236 0.49 -13.91 16.78
CA VAL A 236 1.00 -14.93 15.84
C VAL A 236 -0.14 -15.66 15.14
N GLY A 237 -1.13 -16.18 15.91
CA GLY A 237 -2.26 -16.91 15.33
C GLY A 237 -3.08 -16.07 14.36
N HIS A 238 -3.29 -14.81 14.66
CA HIS A 238 -4.02 -13.89 13.79
C HIS A 238 -3.25 -13.57 12.50
N PHE A 239 -1.94 -13.32 12.56
CA PHE A 239 -1.13 -13.12 11.36
C PHE A 239 -1.09 -14.37 10.48
N GLU A 240 -0.94 -15.58 11.06
CA GLU A 240 -0.94 -16.84 10.31
C GLU A 240 -2.27 -17.10 9.58
N VAL A 241 -3.39 -16.71 10.16
CA VAL A 241 -4.70 -16.83 9.50
C VAL A 241 -4.88 -15.77 8.41
N SER A 242 -4.34 -14.55 8.60
CA SER A 242 -4.51 -13.45 7.66
C SER A 242 -3.91 -13.73 6.29
N GLN A 243 -2.72 -14.33 6.24
CA GLN A 243 -1.91 -14.60 5.04
C GLN A 243 -1.77 -13.38 4.11
N LEU A 244 -1.85 -12.16 4.67
CA LEU A 244 -1.59 -10.93 3.94
C LEU A 244 -0.09 -10.67 3.87
N ASP A 245 0.34 -9.94 2.87
CA ASP A 245 1.71 -9.80 2.33
C ASP A 245 2.92 -10.02 3.25
N ASP A 246 2.97 -9.36 4.41
CA ASP A 246 4.08 -9.46 5.38
C ASP A 246 3.77 -10.35 6.61
N TRP A 247 2.69 -11.13 6.56
CA TRP A 247 2.22 -11.92 7.70
C TRP A 247 3.28 -12.83 8.31
N GLN A 248 4.15 -13.43 7.48
CA GLN A 248 5.21 -14.33 7.94
C GLN A 248 6.24 -13.59 8.78
N GLU A 249 6.61 -12.40 8.35
CA GLU A 249 7.57 -11.54 9.05
C GLU A 249 6.98 -11.02 10.36
N ARG A 250 5.71 -10.62 10.34
CA ARG A 250 4.96 -10.20 11.54
C ARG A 250 4.81 -11.33 12.55
N ALA A 251 4.41 -12.52 12.09
CA ALA A 251 4.31 -13.71 12.94
C ALA A 251 5.69 -14.09 13.52
N LEU A 252 6.75 -14.03 12.69
CA LEU A 252 8.11 -14.30 13.11
C LEU A 252 8.60 -13.29 14.15
N TYR A 253 8.32 -12.00 13.94
CA TYR A 253 8.61 -10.93 14.90
C TYR A 253 7.93 -11.21 16.26
N CYS A 254 6.63 -11.51 16.24
CA CYS A 254 5.88 -11.82 17.47
C CYS A 254 6.42 -13.06 18.17
N THR A 255 6.75 -14.13 17.43
CA THR A 255 7.37 -15.34 17.98
C THR A 255 8.70 -15.02 18.67
N TYR A 256 9.51 -14.12 18.10
CA TYR A 256 10.77 -13.67 18.69
C TYR A 256 10.57 -12.84 19.96
N LYS A 257 9.62 -11.90 19.93
CA LYS A 257 9.27 -11.05 21.08
C LYS A 257 8.66 -11.85 22.23
N ALA A 258 7.96 -12.95 21.94
CA ALA A 258 7.45 -13.90 22.92
C ALA A 258 8.54 -14.82 23.51
N GLU A 259 9.79 -14.68 23.10
CA GLU A 259 10.94 -15.50 23.51
C GLU A 259 10.83 -17.00 23.13
N HIS A 260 10.03 -17.34 22.14
CA HIS A 260 9.92 -18.70 21.61
C HIS A 260 11.07 -18.99 20.62
N PHE A 261 12.30 -18.97 21.10
CA PHE A 261 13.50 -18.95 20.26
C PHE A 261 13.72 -20.16 19.39
N ASP A 262 13.33 -21.35 19.83
CA ASP A 262 13.46 -22.60 19.04
C ASP A 262 12.47 -22.62 17.89
N GLU A 263 11.23 -22.19 18.15
CA GLU A 263 10.20 -22.02 17.13
C GLU A 263 10.60 -20.93 16.14
N PHE A 264 11.04 -19.78 16.64
CA PHE A 264 11.56 -18.68 15.82
C PHE A 264 12.64 -19.18 14.87
N LYS A 265 13.65 -19.89 15.38
CA LYS A 265 14.76 -20.41 14.58
C LYS A 265 14.25 -21.35 13.46
N THR A 266 13.34 -22.25 13.80
CA THR A 266 12.75 -23.19 12.86
C THR A 266 11.98 -22.45 11.73
N LYS A 267 11.15 -21.48 12.11
CA LYS A 267 10.38 -20.66 11.15
C LYS A 267 11.31 -19.77 10.30
N LEU A 268 12.33 -19.17 10.91
CA LEU A 268 13.32 -18.36 10.19
C LEU A 268 14.06 -19.17 9.13
N ASP A 269 14.57 -20.36 9.48
CA ASP A 269 15.29 -21.23 8.53
C ASP A 269 14.40 -21.66 7.36
N ALA A 270 13.14 -22.00 7.64
CA ALA A 270 12.17 -22.35 6.61
C ALA A 270 11.88 -21.16 5.68
N LEU A 271 11.71 -19.96 6.24
CA LEU A 271 11.43 -18.75 5.49
C LEU A 271 12.60 -18.36 4.58
N VAL A 272 13.82 -18.40 5.08
CA VAL A 272 15.06 -18.11 4.31
C VAL A 272 15.23 -19.05 3.13
N LEU A 273 14.88 -20.34 3.28
CA LEU A 273 14.95 -21.32 2.20
C LEU A 273 13.97 -21.02 1.06
N ILE A 274 12.78 -20.53 1.38
CA ILE A 274 11.71 -20.24 0.42
C ILE A 274 11.93 -18.86 -0.22
N GLN A 275 12.30 -17.86 0.57
CA GLN A 275 12.35 -16.45 0.20
C GLN A 275 13.72 -15.98 -0.32
N LYS A 276 14.49 -16.79 -1.00
CA LYS A 276 15.79 -16.40 -1.60
C LYS A 276 15.76 -15.11 -2.46
N LYS A 277 14.60 -14.47 -2.61
CA LYS A 277 14.41 -13.26 -3.44
C LYS A 277 13.68 -12.11 -2.71
N HIS A 278 13.22 -12.30 -1.49
CA HIS A 278 12.54 -11.23 -0.74
C HIS A 278 13.53 -10.60 0.23
N ASN A 279 13.89 -9.38 -0.06
CA ASN A 279 14.80 -8.57 0.76
C ASN A 279 13.96 -7.74 1.73
N SER A 280 13.83 -8.20 2.97
CA SER A 280 13.07 -7.52 4.02
C SER A 280 14.01 -6.95 5.09
N PRO A 281 13.98 -5.65 5.34
CA PRO A 281 14.72 -5.05 6.45
C PRO A 281 14.34 -5.61 7.81
N LEU A 282 13.04 -5.88 8.04
CA LEU A 282 12.56 -6.47 9.29
C LEU A 282 13.14 -7.87 9.50
N LEU A 283 13.10 -8.72 8.47
CA LEU A 283 13.69 -10.05 8.53
C LEU A 283 15.20 -9.99 8.76
N ALA A 284 15.89 -9.05 8.12
CA ALA A 284 17.32 -8.84 8.32
C ALA A 284 17.64 -8.43 9.77
N THR A 285 16.83 -7.56 10.37
CA THR A 285 16.97 -7.14 11.76
C THR A 285 16.76 -8.32 12.71
N LEU A 286 15.68 -9.09 12.51
CA LEU A 286 15.37 -10.27 13.34
C LEU A 286 16.50 -11.31 13.27
N SER A 287 16.96 -11.63 12.05
CA SER A 287 18.01 -12.63 11.82
C SER A 287 19.34 -12.20 12.44
N SER A 288 19.78 -10.98 12.21
CA SER A 288 21.04 -10.47 12.76
C SER A 288 21.01 -10.29 14.28
N HIS A 289 19.87 -9.87 14.84
CA HIS A 289 19.69 -9.79 16.28
C HIS A 289 19.73 -11.17 16.92
N TYR A 290 19.00 -12.16 16.37
CA TYR A 290 19.03 -13.53 16.84
C TYR A 290 20.46 -14.11 16.77
N ALA A 291 21.13 -13.95 15.64
CA ALA A 291 22.49 -14.45 15.45
C ALA A 291 23.46 -13.87 16.48
N THR A 292 23.37 -12.57 16.76
CA THR A 292 24.18 -11.89 17.79
C THR A 292 23.80 -12.38 19.19
N ASN A 293 22.49 -12.52 19.47
CA ASN A 293 21.96 -12.90 20.79
C ASN A 293 22.36 -14.32 21.22
N PHE A 294 22.55 -15.22 20.26
CA PHE A 294 22.86 -16.63 20.49
C PHE A 294 24.29 -17.04 20.05
N GLY A 295 25.07 -16.12 19.48
CA GLY A 295 26.44 -16.39 19.03
C GLY A 295 26.49 -17.41 17.87
N VAL A 296 25.50 -17.35 16.97
CA VAL A 296 25.38 -18.23 15.80
C VAL A 296 25.54 -17.44 14.49
N ASP A 297 25.72 -18.14 13.38
CA ASP A 297 25.75 -17.49 12.06
C ASP A 297 24.37 -16.91 11.69
N ASP A 298 24.38 -15.75 11.02
CA ASP A 298 23.18 -15.14 10.43
C ASP A 298 22.80 -15.90 9.16
N PRO A 299 21.64 -16.61 9.13
CA PRO A 299 21.23 -17.39 7.95
C PRO A 299 20.68 -16.51 6.82
N TYR A 300 20.30 -15.27 7.12
CA TYR A 300 19.69 -14.35 6.16
C TYR A 300 20.65 -13.28 5.67
N ASN A 301 21.60 -13.59 4.87
CA ASN A 301 22.70 -12.72 4.43
C ASN A 301 22.24 -11.43 3.67
N PHE A 302 21.19 -10.76 4.14
CA PHE A 302 20.72 -9.49 3.54
C PHE A 302 21.75 -8.37 3.73
N CYS A 303 22.23 -8.21 4.97
CA CYS A 303 23.21 -7.20 5.35
C CYS A 303 24.13 -7.72 6.43
N LYS A 304 24.85 -8.81 6.14
CA LYS A 304 25.87 -9.36 7.04
C LYS A 304 26.91 -8.28 7.32
N ASN A 305 27.21 -8.01 8.60
CA ASN A 305 28.05 -6.90 9.06
C ASN A 305 27.53 -5.51 8.63
N GLY A 306 26.25 -5.22 8.90
CA GLY A 306 25.59 -3.95 8.53
C GLY A 306 26.39 -2.69 8.91
N PHE A 307 27.26 -2.76 9.91
CA PHE A 307 28.16 -1.67 10.33
C PHE A 307 29.15 -1.25 9.23
N ASP A 308 29.60 -2.17 8.39
CA ASP A 308 30.52 -1.89 7.30
C ASP A 308 29.87 -1.07 6.18
N PHE A 309 28.54 -0.99 6.18
CA PHE A 309 27.73 -0.25 5.21
C PHE A 309 27.20 1.08 5.73
N VAL A 310 27.72 1.57 6.85
CA VAL A 310 27.43 2.93 7.30
C VAL A 310 28.37 3.89 6.54
N TYR A 311 27.74 4.86 5.85
CA TYR A 311 28.40 5.81 4.98
C TYR A 311 28.20 7.21 5.53
N GLN A 312 29.28 7.98 5.67
CA GLN A 312 29.22 9.40 6.03
C GLN A 312 30.04 10.22 5.05
N LYS A 313 29.45 11.30 4.55
CA LYS A 313 30.11 12.21 3.63
C LYS A 313 29.58 13.64 3.79
N SER A 314 30.41 14.62 3.48
CA SER A 314 30.01 16.03 3.47
C SER A 314 29.45 16.42 2.11
N ILE A 315 28.28 17.06 2.10
CA ILE A 315 27.67 17.70 0.93
C ILE A 315 28.27 19.12 0.84
N GLU A 316 29.21 19.33 -0.09
CA GLU A 316 29.99 20.57 -0.19
C GLU A 316 29.11 21.82 -0.21
N GLU A 317 27.98 21.78 -0.92
CA GLU A 317 27.09 22.93 -1.02
C GLU A 317 26.45 23.34 0.31
N LEU A 318 26.24 22.38 1.22
CA LEU A 318 25.67 22.60 2.55
C LEU A 318 26.75 22.95 3.58
N ALA A 319 27.94 22.33 3.47
CA ALA A 319 29.01 22.46 4.43
C ALA A 319 29.79 23.80 4.30
N ARG A 320 29.61 24.53 3.20
CA ARG A 320 30.29 25.85 2.99
C ARG A 320 29.82 26.86 4.03
N PRO A 321 30.72 27.65 4.62
CA PRO A 321 30.33 28.79 5.47
C PRO A 321 29.33 29.71 4.76
N ASN A 322 28.25 30.05 5.46
CA ASN A 322 27.18 30.93 4.94
C ASN A 322 26.49 30.36 3.68
N SER A 323 26.37 29.06 3.56
CA SER A 323 25.71 28.40 2.43
C SER A 323 24.33 29.00 2.15
N PRO A 324 24.08 29.55 0.94
CA PRO A 324 22.74 29.97 0.56
C PRO A 324 21.76 28.83 0.54
N PHE A 325 22.18 27.64 0.10
CA PHE A 325 21.32 26.45 0.03
C PHE A 325 20.89 25.95 1.43
N LEU A 326 21.80 25.95 2.41
CA LEU A 326 21.44 25.63 3.79
C LEU A 326 20.42 26.64 4.35
N ARG A 327 20.61 27.92 4.06
CA ARG A 327 19.68 28.97 4.50
C ARG A 327 18.29 28.79 3.87
N ASP A 328 18.23 28.49 2.58
CA ASP A 328 16.97 28.26 1.86
C ASP A 328 16.23 27.05 2.44
N LEU A 329 16.91 25.93 2.73
CA LEU A 329 16.33 24.76 3.40
C LEU A 329 15.75 25.10 4.77
N LEU A 330 16.51 25.83 5.60
CA LEU A 330 16.06 26.22 6.94
C LEU A 330 14.87 27.20 6.86
N ASN A 331 14.89 28.11 5.89
CA ASN A 331 13.78 29.02 5.65
C ASN A 331 12.51 28.29 5.20
N ASP A 332 12.64 27.30 4.32
CA ASP A 332 11.49 26.50 3.89
C ASP A 332 10.95 25.62 5.02
N ILE A 333 11.80 25.05 5.88
CA ILE A 333 11.37 24.31 7.10
C ILE A 333 10.61 25.24 8.06
N GLU A 334 10.99 26.51 8.20
CA GLU A 334 10.39 27.45 9.16
C GLU A 334 9.09 28.08 8.64
N ASN A 335 9.05 28.43 7.35
CA ASN A 335 7.98 29.26 6.78
C ASN A 335 6.94 28.48 5.96
N THR A 336 7.18 27.21 5.66
CA THR A 336 6.22 26.39 4.91
C THR A 336 5.22 25.73 5.85
N ALA A 337 3.94 25.73 5.46
CA ALA A 337 2.90 24.99 6.17
C ALA A 337 3.12 23.49 5.98
N ILE A 338 3.91 22.89 6.87
CA ILE A 338 4.16 21.45 6.92
C ILE A 338 3.50 20.91 8.18
N GLU A 339 2.61 19.97 8.01
CA GLU A 339 1.99 19.30 9.14
C GLU A 339 3.05 18.65 10.04
N VAL A 340 2.89 18.82 11.34
CA VAL A 340 3.76 18.20 12.34
C VAL A 340 3.09 16.96 12.88
N ARG A 341 3.79 15.84 12.81
CA ARG A 341 3.32 14.58 13.35
C ARG A 341 3.87 14.37 14.75
N ALA A 342 3.01 14.00 15.69
CA ALA A 342 3.44 13.47 16.97
C ALA A 342 3.89 12.02 16.79
N GLN A 343 5.13 11.70 17.16
CA GLN A 343 5.63 10.33 17.21
C GLN A 343 6.07 10.00 18.63
N GLY A 344 5.64 8.84 19.14
CA GLY A 344 5.99 8.37 20.47
C GLY A 344 7.50 8.18 20.70
N MET A 345 8.28 8.00 19.63
CA MET A 345 9.74 7.80 19.68
C MET A 345 10.55 9.10 19.82
N ILE A 346 9.93 10.28 19.63
CA ILE A 346 10.61 11.58 19.69
C ILE A 346 10.37 12.21 21.04
N ILE A 347 11.45 12.42 21.78
CA ILE A 347 11.44 13.12 23.07
C ILE A 347 11.97 14.54 22.87
N ASN A 348 11.27 15.52 23.40
CA ASN A 348 11.61 16.95 23.29
C ASN A 348 11.91 17.44 21.86
N GLY A 349 11.07 16.99 20.92
CA GLY A 349 11.24 17.33 19.51
C GLY A 349 9.93 17.23 18.73
N LYS A 350 10.05 17.48 17.42
CA LYS A 350 8.96 17.31 16.45
C LYS A 350 9.50 16.84 15.12
N GLN A 351 8.65 16.20 14.34
CA GLN A 351 8.95 15.88 12.95
C GLN A 351 7.81 16.31 12.02
N SER A 352 8.13 16.49 10.75
CA SER A 352 7.12 16.74 9.73
C SER A 352 6.44 15.45 9.29
N ALA A 353 5.20 15.61 8.81
CA ALA A 353 4.50 14.56 8.08
C ALA A 353 4.87 14.59 6.59
N GLY A 354 4.56 13.50 5.88
CA GLY A 354 4.63 13.41 4.43
C GLY A 354 6.03 13.17 3.86
N ASN A 355 6.20 13.53 2.58
CA ASN A 355 7.46 13.36 1.85
C ASN A 355 7.96 14.72 1.35
N LEU A 356 8.98 15.27 2.01
CA LEU A 356 9.55 16.59 1.70
C LEU A 356 10.08 16.68 0.26
N PHE A 357 10.68 15.59 -0.27
CA PHE A 357 11.26 15.60 -1.60
C PHE A 357 10.23 15.62 -2.74
N LYS A 358 8.94 15.36 -2.43
CA LYS A 358 7.80 15.49 -3.37
C LYS A 358 7.14 16.88 -3.32
N ARG A 359 7.56 17.75 -2.42
CA ARG A 359 6.97 19.09 -2.25
C ARG A 359 7.41 20.06 -3.35
N PRO A 360 6.65 21.15 -3.59
CA PRO A 360 6.94 22.13 -4.64
C PRO A 360 8.16 23.02 -4.37
N GLU A 361 8.62 23.13 -3.11
CA GLU A 361 9.73 23.98 -2.72
C GLU A 361 11.04 23.53 -3.40
N ALA A 362 11.74 24.50 -4.01
CA ALA A 362 12.93 24.22 -4.82
C ALA A 362 14.09 23.64 -3.99
N SER A 363 14.20 24.04 -2.71
CA SER A 363 15.27 23.59 -1.82
C SER A 363 15.12 22.09 -1.49
N PHE A 364 13.90 21.62 -1.22
CA PHE A 364 13.62 20.21 -0.93
C PHE A 364 13.85 19.33 -2.16
N ARG A 365 13.41 19.76 -3.34
CA ARG A 365 13.66 19.01 -4.58
C ARG A 365 15.15 18.92 -4.89
N LYS A 366 15.87 20.03 -4.77
CA LYS A 366 17.34 20.05 -4.96
C LYS A 366 18.04 19.11 -3.98
N LEU A 367 17.61 19.09 -2.70
CA LEU A 367 18.18 18.15 -1.73
C LEU A 367 17.88 16.70 -2.12
N GLY A 368 16.65 16.41 -2.56
CA GLY A 368 16.30 15.08 -3.05
C GLY A 368 17.18 14.60 -4.20
N ASP A 369 17.53 15.48 -5.15
CA ASP A 369 18.42 15.15 -6.26
C ASP A 369 19.87 14.89 -5.78
N ILE A 370 20.36 15.68 -4.84
CA ILE A 370 21.67 15.46 -4.22
C ILE A 370 21.69 14.11 -3.47
N VAL A 371 20.65 13.81 -2.71
CA VAL A 371 20.54 12.52 -1.98
C VAL A 371 20.49 11.34 -2.94
N ARG A 372 19.78 11.43 -4.08
CA ARG A 372 19.83 10.38 -5.12
C ARG A 372 21.24 10.16 -5.65
N GLN A 373 21.99 11.24 -5.88
CA GLN A 373 23.39 11.12 -6.30
C GLN A 373 24.26 10.46 -5.23
N GLU A 374 24.02 10.76 -3.94
CA GLU A 374 24.78 10.12 -2.86
C GLU A 374 24.39 8.63 -2.68
N PHE A 375 23.18 8.21 -3.00
CA PHE A 375 22.85 6.78 -3.11
C PHE A 375 23.62 6.06 -4.24
N LEU A 376 23.83 6.71 -5.37
CA LEU A 376 24.70 6.18 -6.43
C LEU A 376 26.15 6.08 -5.97
N ASN A 377 26.65 7.08 -5.25
CA ASN A 377 27.99 7.06 -4.69
C ASN A 377 28.13 5.94 -3.64
N TYR A 378 27.13 5.76 -2.78
CA TYR A 378 27.02 4.66 -1.83
C TYR A 378 27.12 3.30 -2.54
N LYS A 379 26.29 3.06 -3.56
CA LYS A 379 26.30 1.83 -4.35
C LYS A 379 27.69 1.57 -4.95
N ASN A 380 28.30 2.59 -5.53
CA ASN A 380 29.63 2.48 -6.16
C ASN A 380 30.72 2.16 -5.14
N GLN A 381 30.67 2.75 -3.93
CA GLN A 381 31.65 2.50 -2.89
C GLN A 381 31.63 1.04 -2.43
N PHE A 382 30.44 0.43 -2.36
CA PHE A 382 30.26 -0.94 -1.87
C PHE A 382 30.10 -1.96 -3.00
N THR A 383 30.36 -1.57 -4.25
CA THR A 383 30.31 -2.49 -5.40
C THR A 383 31.23 -3.68 -5.18
N GLY A 384 30.69 -4.90 -5.37
CA GLY A 384 31.42 -6.15 -5.15
C GLY A 384 31.29 -6.73 -3.73
N ALA A 385 30.61 -6.06 -2.82
CA ALA A 385 30.30 -6.63 -1.51
C ALA A 385 29.37 -7.85 -1.66
N ASP A 386 29.69 -8.92 -0.92
CA ASP A 386 28.92 -10.16 -0.91
C ASP A 386 27.75 -10.06 0.08
N CYS A 387 26.80 -9.15 -0.20
CA CYS A 387 25.55 -9.05 0.55
C CYS A 387 24.40 -8.61 -0.35
N ASP A 388 23.20 -9.04 0.00
CA ASP A 388 22.00 -8.77 -0.80
C ASP A 388 21.58 -7.29 -0.77
N LEU A 389 21.95 -6.54 0.27
CA LEU A 389 21.75 -5.08 0.33
C LEU A 389 22.33 -4.39 -0.91
N ILE A 390 23.49 -4.82 -1.40
CA ILE A 390 24.19 -4.23 -2.55
C ILE A 390 23.83 -4.94 -3.86
N LYS A 391 23.73 -6.28 -3.85
CA LYS A 391 23.40 -7.07 -5.05
C LYS A 391 22.00 -6.74 -5.60
N SER A 392 21.05 -6.51 -4.69
CA SER A 392 19.65 -6.15 -4.99
C SER A 392 19.39 -4.66 -4.81
N PHE A 393 20.40 -3.82 -4.98
CA PHE A 393 20.24 -2.37 -4.84
C PHE A 393 19.19 -1.85 -5.83
N PRO A 394 18.23 -1.01 -5.38
CA PRO A 394 17.14 -0.54 -6.20
C PRO A 394 17.60 0.08 -7.53
N LYS A 395 16.87 -0.22 -8.61
CA LYS A 395 17.15 0.33 -9.94
C LYS A 395 16.63 1.75 -10.04
N GLU A 396 15.46 1.99 -9.47
CA GLU A 396 14.84 3.32 -9.36
C GLU A 396 15.06 3.88 -7.96
N LEU A 397 15.62 5.08 -7.89
CA LEU A 397 15.94 5.74 -6.62
C LEU A 397 14.74 6.58 -6.16
N GLU A 398 13.70 5.90 -5.72
CA GLU A 398 12.52 6.51 -5.14
C GLU A 398 12.61 6.52 -3.60
N PHE A 399 12.00 7.58 -3.02
CA PHE A 399 11.89 7.69 -1.58
C PHE A 399 10.53 7.18 -1.12
N THR A 400 10.52 6.27 -0.15
CA THR A 400 9.30 5.88 0.57
C THR A 400 8.76 7.08 1.33
N SER A 401 9.66 7.78 2.05
CA SER A 401 9.36 8.93 2.88
C SER A 401 10.54 9.87 3.00
N SER A 402 10.28 11.13 3.35
CA SER A 402 11.31 12.09 3.77
C SER A 402 10.68 13.14 4.67
N TRP A 403 11.32 13.43 5.78
CA TRP A 403 10.79 14.33 6.81
C TRP A 403 11.93 15.08 7.52
N TYR A 404 11.65 16.28 8.06
CA TYR A 404 12.58 16.91 8.99
C TYR A 404 12.35 16.43 10.42
N VAL A 405 13.43 16.37 11.19
CA VAL A 405 13.41 16.15 12.64
C VAL A 405 14.06 17.37 13.28
N ARG A 406 13.35 17.99 14.22
CA ARG A 406 13.81 19.14 15.00
C ARG A 406 13.77 18.78 16.48
N LEU A 407 14.93 18.73 17.11
CA LEU A 407 15.10 18.40 18.51
C LEU A 407 15.57 19.63 19.28
N ARG A 408 15.12 19.74 20.53
CA ARG A 408 15.51 20.79 21.50
C ARG A 408 16.29 20.17 22.64
N ARG A 409 16.68 20.98 23.63
CA ARG A 409 17.42 20.52 24.82
C ARG A 409 16.81 19.25 25.43
N GLY A 410 17.65 18.24 25.69
CA GLY A 410 17.22 16.91 26.14
C GLY A 410 16.52 16.09 25.07
N GLY A 411 16.50 16.58 23.82
CA GLY A 411 15.83 15.90 22.71
C GLY A 411 16.63 14.70 22.20
N TYR A 412 15.89 13.64 21.86
CA TYR A 412 16.46 12.46 21.21
C TYR A 412 15.35 11.67 20.50
N LEU A 413 15.78 10.76 19.63
CA LEU A 413 14.92 9.67 19.13
C LEU A 413 15.31 8.41 19.90
N GLU A 414 14.30 7.64 20.31
CA GLU A 414 14.51 6.30 20.86
C GLU A 414 15.08 5.36 19.80
N ARG A 415 15.68 4.25 20.25
CA ARG A 415 16.22 3.26 19.32
C ARG A 415 15.12 2.58 18.53
N HIS A 416 15.18 2.70 17.24
CA HIS A 416 14.23 2.11 16.28
C HIS A 416 14.96 1.69 15.00
N MET A 417 14.25 0.96 14.14
CA MET A 417 14.68 0.62 12.78
C MET A 417 13.57 0.99 11.80
N HIS A 418 13.87 1.01 10.51
CA HIS A 418 12.89 1.31 9.48
C HIS A 418 12.52 0.03 8.71
N GLU A 419 11.32 -0.49 8.96
CA GLU A 419 10.85 -1.76 8.43
C GLU A 419 10.66 -1.77 6.91
N VAL A 420 10.35 -0.60 6.32
CA VAL A 420 9.99 -0.48 4.90
C VAL A 420 11.05 0.23 4.04
N GLY A 421 12.13 0.72 4.65
CA GLY A 421 13.24 1.35 3.94
C GLY A 421 14.25 0.30 3.46
N TRP A 422 14.94 0.56 2.34
CA TRP A 422 16.10 -0.24 1.92
C TRP A 422 17.39 0.28 2.58
N ILE A 423 17.63 1.56 2.38
CA ILE A 423 18.68 2.34 3.03
C ILE A 423 18.02 3.58 3.61
N SER A 424 18.28 3.83 4.85
CA SER A 424 17.87 5.04 5.56
C SER A 424 19.01 6.04 5.61
N GLY A 425 18.66 7.31 5.79
CA GLY A 425 19.68 8.33 5.95
C GLY A 425 19.18 9.63 6.53
N ALA A 426 20.13 10.50 6.86
CA ALA A 426 19.83 11.85 7.30
C ALA A 426 20.88 12.84 6.81
N VAL A 427 20.43 14.04 6.44
CA VAL A 427 21.28 15.21 6.17
C VAL A 427 21.17 16.18 7.33
N TYR A 428 22.28 16.57 7.89
CA TYR A 428 22.38 17.39 9.12
C TYR A 428 22.48 18.87 8.78
N LEU A 429 21.48 19.65 9.18
CA LEU A 429 21.37 21.08 8.87
C LEU A 429 21.77 21.98 10.01
N VAL A 430 21.46 21.59 11.26
CA VAL A 430 21.82 22.30 12.48
C VAL A 430 22.26 21.28 13.52
N LEU A 431 23.38 21.55 14.18
CA LEU A 431 23.91 20.73 15.25
C LEU A 431 24.36 21.62 16.42
N PRO A 432 24.14 21.20 17.67
CA PRO A 432 24.61 21.94 18.85
C PRO A 432 26.12 22.11 18.83
N THR A 433 26.61 23.32 19.14
CA THR A 433 28.03 23.66 19.19
C THR A 433 28.59 23.67 20.61
N ASP A 434 27.75 23.91 21.63
CA ASP A 434 28.10 24.00 23.06
C ASP A 434 27.97 22.68 23.80
N ARG A 435 28.31 21.56 23.14
CA ARG A 435 28.22 20.21 23.69
C ARG A 435 29.19 20.01 24.86
N LYS A 436 28.71 19.41 25.96
CA LYS A 436 29.54 19.05 27.11
C LYS A 436 30.26 17.73 26.91
N ASP A 437 29.59 16.77 26.26
CA ASP A 437 30.15 15.50 25.81
C ASP A 437 30.23 15.53 24.28
N PRO A 438 31.36 15.13 23.67
CA PRO A 438 31.51 15.04 22.22
C PRO A 438 30.48 14.16 21.54
N LEU A 439 29.87 13.21 22.25
CA LEU A 439 28.86 12.29 21.71
C LEU A 439 27.45 12.87 21.73
N GLU A 440 27.16 13.95 22.43
CA GLU A 440 25.86 14.60 22.46
C GLU A 440 25.40 14.98 21.05
N GLY A 441 24.19 14.60 20.68
CA GLY A 441 23.59 14.86 19.37
C GLY A 441 24.13 13.99 18.23
N CYS A 442 25.07 13.08 18.51
CA CYS A 442 25.59 12.13 17.53
C CYS A 442 24.56 11.07 17.15
N PHE A 443 24.85 10.37 16.05
CA PHE A 443 24.05 9.26 15.55
C PHE A 443 24.67 7.94 16.04
N GLU A 444 23.93 7.22 16.85
CA GLU A 444 24.28 5.88 17.34
C GLU A 444 23.50 4.84 16.55
N TYR A 445 24.17 3.78 16.12
CA TYR A 445 23.57 2.65 15.42
C TYR A 445 24.05 1.32 16.01
N GLY A 446 23.22 0.27 15.89
CA GLY A 446 23.52 -1.01 16.54
C GLY A 446 22.63 -2.15 16.08
N LEU A 447 22.86 -3.33 16.67
CA LEU A 447 22.07 -4.53 16.38
C LEU A 447 20.97 -4.81 17.42
N HIS A 448 20.77 -3.93 18.40
CA HIS A 448 19.73 -4.10 19.43
C HIS A 448 18.94 -2.82 19.61
N GLY A 449 17.64 -2.96 19.78
CA GLY A 449 16.68 -1.88 20.02
C GLY A 449 15.26 -2.43 20.20
N ASP A 450 14.27 -1.55 20.25
CA ASP A 450 12.85 -1.87 20.31
C ASP A 450 12.47 -2.95 21.33
N ASN A 451 13.17 -2.96 22.47
CA ASN A 451 12.98 -3.94 23.55
C ASN A 451 13.00 -5.41 23.04
N TYR A 452 13.85 -5.72 22.07
CA TYR A 452 14.07 -7.11 21.66
C TYR A 452 14.65 -7.91 22.83
N PRO A 453 14.29 -9.20 22.97
CA PRO A 453 14.76 -10.02 24.08
C PRO A 453 16.29 -10.21 24.03
N GLN A 454 16.96 -10.01 25.17
CA GLN A 454 18.42 -10.11 25.32
C GLN A 454 18.83 -11.28 26.19
N LYS A 455 19.78 -12.09 25.70
CA LYS A 455 20.50 -13.10 26.53
C LYS A 455 21.77 -12.54 27.14
N HIS A 456 22.30 -11.43 26.62
CA HIS A 456 23.49 -10.73 27.13
C HIS A 456 23.46 -9.25 26.72
N SER A 457 24.29 -8.42 27.33
CA SER A 457 24.39 -6.97 27.06
C SER A 457 25.39 -6.59 25.95
N ASN A 458 26.12 -7.56 25.37
CA ASN A 458 27.24 -7.31 24.47
C ASN A 458 26.82 -7.17 23.00
N PHE A 459 25.83 -6.31 22.74
CA PHE A 459 25.48 -5.98 21.37
C PHE A 459 26.40 -4.88 20.83
N PRO A 460 26.95 -5.04 19.62
CA PRO A 460 27.82 -4.03 19.04
C PRO A 460 27.06 -2.73 18.79
N VAL A 461 27.76 -1.61 19.01
CA VAL A 461 27.26 -0.26 18.79
C VAL A 461 28.31 0.53 18.04
N GLY A 462 27.90 1.27 17.01
CA GLY A 462 28.71 2.24 16.28
C GLY A 462 28.20 3.65 16.51
N ILE A 463 29.07 4.63 16.35
CA ILE A 463 28.72 6.05 16.48
C ILE A 463 29.26 6.79 15.27
N ALA A 464 28.38 7.52 14.59
CA ALA A 464 28.75 8.53 13.61
C ALA A 464 28.61 9.92 14.23
N SER A 465 29.62 10.77 14.02
CA SER A 465 29.66 12.14 14.52
C SER A 465 29.56 13.13 13.36
N PRO A 466 28.34 13.36 12.84
CA PRO A 466 28.15 14.22 11.69
C PRO A 466 28.44 15.69 12.02
N LYS A 467 28.81 16.44 10.98
CA LYS A 467 28.92 17.91 10.97
C LYS A 467 27.76 18.50 10.18
N VAL A 468 27.54 19.78 10.32
CA VAL A 468 26.56 20.50 9.47
C VAL A 468 26.94 20.34 8.00
N GLY A 469 25.98 19.93 7.19
CA GLY A 469 26.17 19.59 5.79
C GLY A 469 26.54 18.15 5.51
N ASP A 470 26.76 17.31 6.52
CA ASP A 470 27.01 15.88 6.31
C ASP A 470 25.71 15.12 6.00
N ILE A 471 25.85 14.09 5.19
CA ILE A 471 24.88 13.01 4.99
C ILE A 471 25.42 11.73 5.65
N VAL A 472 24.53 11.01 6.36
CA VAL A 472 24.81 9.67 6.85
C VAL A 472 23.80 8.73 6.22
N LEU A 473 24.27 7.65 5.56
CA LEU A 473 23.45 6.58 4.99
C LEU A 473 23.80 5.27 5.71
N PHE A 474 22.77 4.44 5.92
CA PHE A 474 22.93 3.17 6.64
C PHE A 474 21.83 2.18 6.24
N PRO A 475 22.07 0.85 6.36
CA PRO A 475 21.02 -0.16 6.17
C PRO A 475 19.83 0.10 7.07
N SER A 476 18.63 0.13 6.52
CA SER A 476 17.40 0.39 7.29
C SER A 476 17.15 -0.66 8.40
N SER A 477 17.77 -1.84 8.26
CA SER A 477 17.72 -2.92 9.24
C SER A 477 18.55 -2.67 10.53
N LEU A 478 19.38 -1.62 10.57
CA LEU A 478 20.10 -1.25 11.79
C LEU A 478 19.23 -0.44 12.73
N PHE A 479 19.20 -0.84 13.98
CA PHE A 479 18.67 0.02 15.04
C PHE A 479 19.52 1.28 15.17
N HIS A 480 18.85 2.41 15.33
CA HIS A 480 19.55 3.67 15.48
C HIS A 480 18.80 4.65 16.39
N ARG A 481 19.55 5.62 16.92
CA ARG A 481 19.00 6.70 17.73
C ARG A 481 19.84 7.98 17.63
N THR A 482 19.27 9.09 18.11
CA THR A 482 20.07 10.29 18.44
C THR A 482 20.47 10.23 19.89
N ILE A 483 21.76 10.42 20.19
CA ILE A 483 22.24 10.53 21.58
C ILE A 483 21.69 11.83 22.18
N PRO A 484 21.04 11.80 23.38
CA PRO A 484 20.52 13.02 24.00
C PRO A 484 21.57 14.10 24.16
N PHE A 485 21.17 15.36 24.06
CA PHE A 485 22.07 16.51 24.23
C PHE A 485 21.49 17.56 25.17
N ASN A 486 22.37 18.27 25.90
CA ASN A 486 21.98 19.27 26.90
C ASN A 486 22.14 20.72 26.46
N SER A 487 22.55 20.95 25.21
CA SER A 487 22.64 22.29 24.61
C SER A 487 21.27 22.98 24.57
N ASN A 488 21.30 24.32 24.65
CA ASN A 488 20.11 25.11 24.37
C ASN A 488 19.90 25.38 22.86
N GLU A 489 20.87 25.02 22.04
CA GLU A 489 20.77 25.06 20.58
C GLU A 489 19.94 23.89 20.07
N GLU A 490 19.34 24.08 18.90
CA GLU A 490 18.53 23.03 18.27
C GLU A 490 19.40 22.08 17.45
N ARG A 491 18.86 20.87 17.23
CA ARG A 491 19.38 19.93 16.26
C ARG A 491 18.31 19.72 15.18
N ILE A 492 18.67 19.97 13.91
CA ILE A 492 17.77 19.81 12.77
C ILE A 492 18.43 18.92 11.73
N CYS A 493 17.72 17.88 11.29
CA CYS A 493 18.11 17.08 10.14
C CYS A 493 16.89 16.79 9.24
N ILE A 494 17.15 16.44 7.98
CA ILE A 494 16.16 15.85 7.08
C ILE A 494 16.51 14.37 6.95
N ALA A 495 15.61 13.54 7.43
CA ALA A 495 15.69 12.07 7.34
C ALA A 495 14.89 11.58 6.13
N PHE A 496 15.25 10.39 5.62
CA PHE A 496 14.61 9.79 4.44
C PHE A 496 14.90 8.30 4.35
N ASP A 497 14.03 7.59 3.62
CA ASP A 497 14.16 6.18 3.30
C ASP A 497 14.12 5.95 1.80
N LEU A 498 15.11 5.21 1.28
CA LEU A 498 15.12 4.72 -0.10
C LEU A 498 14.12 3.55 -0.21
N LYS A 499 13.25 3.62 -1.22
CA LYS A 499 12.29 2.55 -1.51
C LYS A 499 13.04 1.35 -2.11
N PRO A 500 12.79 0.11 -1.64
CA PRO A 500 13.27 -1.09 -2.32
C PRO A 500 12.53 -1.32 -3.65
N ASP A 501 13.13 -2.13 -4.55
CA ASP A 501 12.44 -2.59 -5.76
C ASP A 501 11.30 -3.53 -5.41
N GLY A 502 10.17 -3.42 -6.11
CA GLY A 502 8.97 -4.23 -5.94
C GLY A 502 7.82 -3.46 -5.28
N ASP A 503 6.63 -4.03 -5.36
CA ASP A 503 5.45 -3.51 -4.70
C ASP A 503 5.54 -3.84 -3.19
N ILE A 504 6.13 -2.93 -2.44
CA ILE A 504 5.93 -2.94 -1.00
C ILE A 504 4.55 -2.36 -0.78
N PHE A 505 3.63 -3.16 -0.31
CA PHE A 505 2.37 -2.66 0.23
C PHE A 505 2.67 -1.81 1.45
N ILE A 506 2.90 -0.52 1.21
CA ILE A 506 2.91 0.49 2.26
C ILE A 506 1.43 0.67 2.62
N ARG A 507 0.92 -0.19 3.50
CA ARG A 507 -0.20 0.24 4.30
C ARG A 507 0.33 1.41 5.12
N SER A 508 -0.29 2.57 4.99
CA SER A 508 -0.05 3.73 5.84
C SER A 508 -0.38 3.34 7.28
N SER A 509 0.48 2.56 7.88
CA SER A 509 0.53 2.34 9.31
C SER A 509 1.31 3.52 9.86
N TYR A 510 0.57 4.44 10.43
CA TYR A 510 0.88 5.39 11.53
C TYR A 510 0.13 6.69 11.36
#